data_e03aab6f01e9b747c18425e2fc4ad9a6
#
_entry.id   e03aab6f01e9b747c18425e2fc4ad9a6
#
_cell.length_a   1.000
_cell.length_b   1.000
_cell.length_c   1.000
_cell.angle_alpha   90.00
_cell.angle_beta   90.00
_cell.angle_gamma   90.00
#
_symmetry.space_group_name_H-M   'P 1'
#
loop_
_entity.id
_entity.type
_entity.pdbx_description
1 polymer ?
#
loop_
_entity_poly.entity_id
_entity_poly.type
_entity_poly.pdbx_seq_one_letter_code
_entity_poly.pdbx_strand_id
1 'polypeptide(L)'
;MKTSKKTVQAAIGIIGGSGLYNIEGLEQVREVRVRTPFGAPSDAIVLGVLGGVRVAFLSRHGRGHRINPGSINYRANVYALKSLGVTQVISVSAVGSMKEAIRPGDVVLPGQFIDLTKRRISTFFDEGIVAHVGFAEPVCASLADALEEAGRAAGARLHRGGTYVCMEGPQFSTKAESHLYRQWGVDVIGMTNMPEAKLAREAELCYATVALATDYDCWHETEEAVTVEAILATLHKNVALAKQVLQTVVPKLDSDRACACHQALGNAIVTAPDHMSASAKRRLNLLIAPYVRTRKGKR
;
A
#
# COMPACT_ATOMS: atom_id res chain seq x y z
N MET A 1 16.64 5.01 32.15
CA MET A 1 15.83 5.90 31.29
C MET A 1 14.59 5.15 30.86
N LYS A 2 13.43 5.60 31.28
CA LYS A 2 12.14 5.01 30.89
C LYS A 2 11.99 5.27 29.37
N THR A 3 11.96 4.22 28.55
CA THR A 3 11.55 4.30 27.15
C THR A 3 10.10 4.76 27.14
N SER A 4 9.87 6.02 26.80
CA SER A 4 8.53 6.53 26.54
C SER A 4 7.92 5.63 25.46
N LYS A 5 6.91 4.85 25.79
CA LYS A 5 6.08 4.15 24.79
C LYS A 5 5.53 5.26 23.88
N LYS A 6 6.03 5.34 22.64
CA LYS A 6 5.41 6.23 21.65
C LYS A 6 3.93 5.87 21.59
N THR A 7 3.08 6.84 21.90
CA THR A 7 1.63 6.65 21.80
C THR A 7 1.30 6.30 20.36
N VAL A 8 0.71 5.14 20.12
CA VAL A 8 0.21 4.73 18.80
C VAL A 8 -0.82 5.76 18.35
N GLN A 9 -0.52 6.48 17.27
CA GLN A 9 -1.40 7.53 16.76
C GLN A 9 -2.43 6.97 15.77
N ALA A 10 -2.08 5.88 15.06
CA ALA A 10 -2.97 5.14 14.19
C ALA A 10 -2.53 3.67 14.17
N ALA A 11 -3.49 2.75 14.10
CA ALA A 11 -3.23 1.32 13.98
C ALA A 11 -3.33 0.86 12.51
N ILE A 12 -4.25 1.43 11.76
CA ILE A 12 -4.53 1.09 10.37
C ILE A 12 -4.13 2.27 9.48
N GLY A 13 -3.33 2.00 8.46
CA GLY A 13 -3.00 2.94 7.38
C GLY A 13 -3.88 2.68 6.16
N ILE A 14 -4.36 3.74 5.54
CA ILE A 14 -5.13 3.66 4.30
C ILE A 14 -4.44 4.57 3.29
N ILE A 15 -3.95 3.99 2.20
CA ILE A 15 -3.29 4.71 1.10
C ILE A 15 -4.18 4.68 -0.12
N GLY A 16 -4.51 5.85 -0.67
CA GLY A 16 -5.36 5.90 -1.87
C GLY A 16 -5.55 7.29 -2.42
N GLY A 17 -6.62 7.50 -3.17
CA GLY A 17 -7.01 8.82 -3.68
C GLY A 17 -7.48 9.76 -2.58
N SER A 18 -7.43 11.06 -2.85
CA SER A 18 -7.80 12.12 -1.89
C SER A 18 -9.28 12.13 -1.47
N GLY A 19 -10.13 11.37 -2.14
CA GLY A 19 -11.56 11.25 -1.77
C GLY A 19 -11.86 10.27 -0.64
N LEU A 20 -10.90 9.42 -0.24
CA LEU A 20 -11.15 8.35 0.73
C LEU A 20 -11.27 8.82 2.18
N TYR A 21 -10.55 9.88 2.57
CA TYR A 21 -10.63 10.39 3.95
C TYR A 21 -11.92 11.19 4.24
N ASN A 22 -12.69 11.52 3.23
CA ASN A 22 -14.04 12.08 3.40
C ASN A 22 -15.05 10.92 3.50
N ILE A 23 -14.90 10.12 4.56
CA ILE A 23 -15.72 8.93 4.84
C ILE A 23 -16.67 9.23 6.00
N GLU A 24 -17.91 8.83 5.86
CA GLU A 24 -18.92 8.99 6.92
C GLU A 24 -18.50 8.19 8.18
N GLY A 25 -18.76 8.77 9.35
CA GLY A 25 -18.38 8.15 10.63
C GLY A 25 -16.88 8.30 11.00
N LEU A 26 -16.10 9.06 10.22
CA LEU A 26 -14.75 9.40 10.62
C LEU A 26 -14.78 10.56 11.62
N GLU A 27 -14.33 10.29 12.82
CA GLU A 27 -14.32 11.22 13.95
C GLU A 27 -12.91 11.72 14.29
N GLN A 28 -12.81 12.77 15.12
CA GLN A 28 -11.55 13.32 15.64
C GLN A 28 -10.51 13.61 14.55
N VAL A 29 -10.96 14.09 13.41
CA VAL A 29 -10.14 14.31 12.23
C VAL A 29 -9.11 15.42 12.48
N ARG A 30 -7.84 15.11 12.23
CA ARG A 30 -6.75 16.08 12.27
C ARG A 30 -5.66 15.73 11.25
N GLU A 31 -4.94 16.74 10.80
CA GLU A 31 -3.82 16.55 9.88
C GLU A 31 -2.49 16.58 10.63
N VAL A 32 -1.58 15.71 10.20
CA VAL A 32 -0.20 15.70 10.70
C VAL A 32 0.78 15.70 9.54
N ARG A 33 1.81 16.54 9.65
CA ARG A 33 2.95 16.53 8.73
C ARG A 33 4.06 15.72 9.36
N VAL A 34 4.44 14.64 8.72
CA VAL A 34 5.50 13.73 9.18
C VAL A 34 6.77 14.00 8.40
N ARG A 35 7.88 14.17 9.10
CA ARG A 35 9.21 14.21 8.50
C ARG A 35 9.84 12.83 8.58
N THR A 36 10.43 12.37 7.48
CA THR A 36 11.10 11.08 7.43
C THR A 36 12.55 11.23 6.99
N PRO A 37 13.40 10.24 7.27
CA PRO A 37 14.77 10.22 6.74
C PRO A 37 14.83 10.09 5.21
N PHE A 38 13.72 9.81 4.57
CA PHE A 38 13.58 9.63 3.12
C PHE A 38 12.91 10.84 2.44
N GLY A 39 12.77 11.96 3.13
CA GLY A 39 12.08 13.14 2.65
C GLY A 39 10.62 13.21 3.11
N ALA A 40 9.85 14.05 2.45
CA ALA A 40 8.43 14.25 2.77
C ALA A 40 7.54 13.18 2.12
N PRO A 41 6.49 12.71 2.81
CA PRO A 41 5.40 11.96 2.20
C PRO A 41 4.67 12.78 1.12
N SER A 42 3.85 12.10 0.34
CA SER A 42 3.07 12.71 -0.76
C SER A 42 2.17 13.86 -0.30
N ASP A 43 1.66 13.77 0.94
CA ASP A 43 0.84 14.81 1.57
C ASP A 43 0.90 14.73 3.11
N ALA A 44 0.23 15.69 3.77
CA ALA A 44 -0.10 15.56 5.19
C ALA A 44 -0.99 14.32 5.40
N ILE A 45 -0.74 13.60 6.49
CA ILE A 45 -1.52 12.42 6.84
C ILE A 45 -2.75 12.86 7.64
N VAL A 46 -3.92 12.43 7.21
CA VAL A 46 -5.18 12.67 7.92
C VAL A 46 -5.38 11.55 8.94
N LEU A 47 -5.36 11.90 10.21
CA LEU A 47 -5.66 10.98 11.32
C LEU A 47 -7.12 11.12 11.71
N GLY A 48 -7.73 10.02 12.14
CA GLY A 48 -9.09 10.01 12.66
C GLY A 48 -9.39 8.72 13.41
N VAL A 49 -10.63 8.59 13.84
CA VAL A 49 -11.19 7.38 14.45
C VAL A 49 -12.35 6.91 13.58
N LEU A 50 -12.32 5.68 13.12
CA LEU A 50 -13.36 5.05 12.32
C LEU A 50 -13.83 3.79 13.04
N GLY A 51 -15.11 3.78 13.47
CA GLY A 51 -15.66 2.67 14.23
C GLY A 51 -14.85 2.31 15.49
N GLY A 52 -14.33 3.30 16.21
CA GLY A 52 -13.51 3.12 17.41
C GLY A 52 -12.02 2.85 17.17
N VAL A 53 -11.61 2.63 15.91
CA VAL A 53 -10.21 2.32 15.54
C VAL A 53 -9.51 3.57 15.02
N ARG A 54 -8.30 3.85 15.51
CA ARG A 54 -7.47 4.95 15.02
C ARG A 54 -6.88 4.64 13.66
N VAL A 55 -7.14 5.50 12.68
CA VAL A 55 -6.74 5.35 11.30
C VAL A 55 -5.87 6.50 10.82
N ALA A 56 -5.04 6.24 9.81
CA ALA A 56 -4.22 7.20 9.11
C ALA A 56 -4.47 7.11 7.61
N PHE A 57 -5.00 8.17 7.00
CA PHE A 57 -5.20 8.26 5.55
C PHE A 57 -4.07 9.04 4.91
N LEU A 58 -3.53 8.51 3.81
CA LEU A 58 -2.52 9.17 3.00
C LEU A 58 -2.95 9.24 1.54
N SER A 59 -3.06 10.47 1.02
CA SER A 59 -3.28 10.71 -0.41
C SER A 59 -2.02 10.39 -1.20
N ARG A 60 -2.00 9.23 -1.89
CA ARG A 60 -0.83 8.70 -2.61
C ARG A 60 -0.25 9.70 -3.62
N HIS A 61 -1.10 10.37 -4.38
CA HIS A 61 -0.72 11.34 -5.40
C HIS A 61 -0.71 12.80 -4.89
N GLY A 62 -0.88 13.00 -3.57
CA GLY A 62 -1.15 14.31 -2.98
C GLY A 62 -2.55 14.83 -3.33
N ARG A 63 -3.02 15.85 -2.60
CA ARG A 63 -4.30 16.50 -2.93
C ARG A 63 -4.22 17.14 -4.30
N GLY A 64 -5.30 17.00 -5.07
CA GLY A 64 -5.36 17.48 -6.44
C GLY A 64 -4.58 16.62 -7.44
N HIS A 65 -4.17 15.39 -7.05
CA HIS A 65 -3.50 14.42 -7.93
C HIS A 65 -2.25 15.01 -8.65
N ARG A 66 -1.43 15.77 -7.91
CA ARG A 66 -0.30 16.55 -8.45
C ARG A 66 1.01 15.77 -8.60
N ILE A 67 1.08 14.55 -8.09
CA ILE A 67 2.27 13.69 -8.12
C ILE A 67 1.98 12.50 -9.03
N ASN A 68 2.71 12.35 -10.12
CA ASN A 68 2.58 11.19 -10.99
C ASN A 68 3.12 9.91 -10.32
N PRO A 69 2.72 8.71 -10.77
CA PRO A 69 3.09 7.44 -10.12
C PRO A 69 4.60 7.23 -9.95
N GLY A 70 5.40 7.61 -10.94
CA GLY A 70 6.85 7.45 -10.91
C GLY A 70 7.57 8.45 -9.99
N SER A 71 6.91 9.55 -9.59
CA SER A 71 7.47 10.60 -8.72
C SER A 71 7.03 10.50 -7.25
N ILE A 72 6.20 9.52 -6.91
CA ILE A 72 5.75 9.29 -5.53
C ILE A 72 6.95 8.88 -4.68
N ASN A 73 7.09 9.52 -3.52
CA ASN A 73 8.06 9.10 -2.51
C ASN A 73 7.51 7.95 -1.65
N TYR A 74 7.49 6.75 -2.23
CA TYR A 74 6.94 5.56 -1.57
C TYR A 74 7.62 5.25 -0.24
N ARG A 75 8.96 5.45 -0.14
CA ARG A 75 9.70 5.25 1.11
C ARG A 75 9.20 6.18 2.22
N ALA A 76 9.06 7.47 1.90
CA ALA A 76 8.55 8.42 2.88
C ALA A 76 7.12 8.09 3.30
N ASN A 77 6.26 7.69 2.35
CA ASN A 77 4.88 7.31 2.62
C ASN A 77 4.77 6.15 3.61
N VAL A 78 5.44 5.04 3.32
CA VAL A 78 5.39 3.83 4.16
C VAL A 78 6.07 4.07 5.51
N TYR A 79 7.24 4.73 5.53
CA TYR A 79 7.94 5.06 6.76
C TYR A 79 7.12 5.98 7.68
N ALA A 80 6.44 6.97 7.11
CA ALA A 80 5.59 7.87 7.88
C ALA A 80 4.45 7.12 8.56
N LEU A 81 3.75 6.25 7.86
CA LEU A 81 2.70 5.39 8.44
C LEU A 81 3.26 4.52 9.58
N LYS A 82 4.39 3.83 9.33
CA LYS A 82 5.07 3.04 10.38
C LYS A 82 5.42 3.88 11.60
N SER A 83 5.88 5.12 11.40
CA SER A 83 6.27 6.02 12.50
C SER A 83 5.10 6.49 13.37
N LEU A 84 3.88 6.47 12.83
CA LEU A 84 2.63 6.76 13.54
C LEU A 84 2.09 5.55 14.32
N GLY A 85 2.71 4.38 14.17
CA GLY A 85 2.33 3.15 14.86
C GLY A 85 1.46 2.20 14.03
N VAL A 86 1.27 2.50 12.73
CA VAL A 86 0.52 1.62 11.81
C VAL A 86 1.16 0.24 11.75
N THR A 87 0.32 -0.79 11.82
CA THR A 87 0.70 -2.21 11.68
C THR A 87 0.08 -2.86 10.46
N GLN A 88 -1.00 -2.31 9.92
CA GLN A 88 -1.72 -2.83 8.76
C GLN A 88 -2.00 -1.71 7.76
N VAL A 89 -1.77 -1.95 6.48
CA VAL A 89 -2.00 -1.00 5.39
C VAL A 89 -2.99 -1.56 4.39
N ILE A 90 -4.07 -0.83 4.17
CA ILE A 90 -5.03 -1.06 3.09
C ILE A 90 -4.70 -0.08 1.96
N SER A 91 -4.30 -0.61 0.82
CA SER A 91 -4.04 0.16 -0.39
C SER A 91 -5.29 0.16 -1.26
N VAL A 92 -5.77 1.33 -1.65
CA VAL A 92 -6.90 1.46 -2.59
C VAL A 92 -6.37 2.08 -3.87
N SER A 93 -6.61 1.41 -5.01
CA SER A 93 -6.16 1.90 -6.31
C SER A 93 -7.15 1.59 -7.43
N ALA A 94 -7.26 2.49 -8.41
CA ALA A 94 -7.92 2.20 -9.67
C ALA A 94 -7.01 1.32 -10.54
N VAL A 95 -7.62 0.38 -11.27
CA VAL A 95 -6.91 -0.55 -12.16
C VAL A 95 -7.72 -0.79 -13.44
N GLY A 96 -7.02 -1.07 -14.54
CA GLY A 96 -7.60 -1.66 -15.73
C GLY A 96 -7.76 -3.17 -15.55
N SER A 97 -8.84 -3.72 -16.06
CA SER A 97 -9.05 -5.16 -16.11
C SER A 97 -8.36 -5.79 -17.33
N MET A 98 -7.70 -6.93 -17.11
CA MET A 98 -7.08 -7.73 -18.15
C MET A 98 -7.91 -8.97 -18.52
N LYS A 99 -9.12 -9.13 -17.92
CA LYS A 99 -9.99 -10.28 -18.13
C LYS A 99 -11.45 -9.88 -18.31
N GLU A 100 -12.16 -10.54 -19.24
CA GLU A 100 -13.61 -10.38 -19.45
C GLU A 100 -14.44 -10.60 -18.17
N ALA A 101 -14.00 -11.53 -17.31
CA ALA A 101 -14.72 -11.88 -16.09
C ALA A 101 -14.67 -10.79 -15.02
N ILE A 102 -13.67 -9.89 -15.08
CA ILE A 102 -13.49 -8.76 -14.16
C ILE A 102 -13.99 -7.51 -14.87
N ARG A 103 -15.17 -7.05 -14.52
CA ARG A 103 -15.83 -5.93 -15.20
C ARG A 103 -15.49 -4.58 -14.56
N PRO A 104 -15.53 -3.48 -15.30
CA PRO A 104 -15.55 -2.14 -14.71
C PRO A 104 -16.63 -2.05 -13.61
N GLY A 105 -16.24 -1.58 -12.42
CA GLY A 105 -17.08 -1.61 -11.22
C GLY A 105 -16.81 -2.78 -10.26
N ASP A 106 -16.11 -3.82 -10.69
CA ASP A 106 -15.73 -4.93 -9.84
C ASP A 106 -14.56 -4.55 -8.91
N VAL A 107 -14.46 -5.26 -7.79
CA VAL A 107 -13.36 -5.17 -6.83
C VAL A 107 -12.46 -6.39 -6.96
N VAL A 108 -11.16 -6.17 -7.05
CA VAL A 108 -10.17 -7.25 -7.04
C VAL A 108 -9.28 -7.13 -5.81
N LEU A 109 -9.05 -8.23 -5.12
CA LEU A 109 -8.06 -8.35 -4.04
C LEU A 109 -6.89 -9.19 -4.58
N PRO A 110 -5.91 -8.59 -5.27
CA PRO A 110 -4.83 -9.33 -5.90
C PRO A 110 -3.97 -10.06 -4.85
N GLY A 111 -3.52 -11.26 -5.19
CA GLY A 111 -2.62 -12.06 -4.35
C GLY A 111 -1.16 -11.95 -4.77
N GLN A 112 -0.90 -11.58 -6.03
CA GLN A 112 0.43 -11.54 -6.62
C GLN A 112 0.69 -10.27 -7.41
N PHE A 113 1.97 -9.94 -7.60
CA PHE A 113 2.40 -8.76 -8.35
C PHE A 113 3.50 -9.10 -9.36
N ILE A 114 3.43 -8.46 -10.54
CA ILE A 114 4.54 -8.35 -11.49
C ILE A 114 4.96 -6.87 -11.50
N ASP A 115 6.23 -6.60 -11.18
CA ASP A 115 6.77 -5.24 -11.11
C ASP A 115 7.52 -4.89 -12.39
N LEU A 116 6.93 -4.02 -13.21
CA LEU A 116 7.54 -3.47 -14.42
C LEU A 116 8.03 -2.02 -14.21
N THR A 117 8.05 -1.54 -12.98
CA THR A 117 8.56 -0.20 -12.68
C THR A 117 10.08 -0.15 -12.83
N LYS A 118 10.63 0.99 -13.34
CA LYS A 118 12.04 1.06 -13.75
C LYS A 118 12.88 2.05 -12.95
N ARG A 119 12.26 3.14 -12.45
CA ARG A 119 13.00 4.28 -11.85
C ARG A 119 12.65 4.51 -10.39
N ARG A 120 11.90 3.61 -9.77
CA ARG A 120 11.44 3.75 -8.39
C ARG A 120 12.40 3.09 -7.42
N ILE A 121 12.70 3.77 -6.31
CA ILE A 121 13.48 3.16 -5.24
C ILE A 121 12.57 2.19 -4.49
N SER A 122 12.92 0.92 -4.51
CA SER A 122 12.07 -0.19 -4.04
C SER A 122 12.51 -0.83 -2.72
N THR A 123 13.46 -0.21 -2.00
CA THR A 123 13.97 -0.71 -0.72
C THR A 123 14.34 0.43 0.23
N PHE A 124 14.26 0.18 1.53
CA PHE A 124 14.84 1.02 2.58
C PHE A 124 16.33 0.72 2.79
N PHE A 125 16.81 -0.44 2.35
CA PHE A 125 18.12 -1.01 2.63
C PHE A 125 19.09 -0.81 1.46
N ASP A 126 19.24 0.43 1.01
CA ASP A 126 20.03 0.81 -0.16
C ASP A 126 21.41 1.38 0.16
N GLU A 127 21.68 1.74 1.43
CA GLU A 127 22.94 2.38 1.83
C GLU A 127 23.45 1.83 3.17
N GLY A 128 24.44 0.98 3.12
CA GLY A 128 25.20 0.50 4.28
C GLY A 128 24.53 -0.53 5.17
N ILE A 129 23.29 -0.95 4.86
CA ILE A 129 22.63 -2.10 5.44
C ILE A 129 21.84 -2.80 4.32
N VAL A 130 22.03 -4.10 4.19
CA VAL A 130 21.33 -4.93 3.20
C VAL A 130 20.40 -5.91 3.91
N ALA A 131 19.18 -6.02 3.42
CA ALA A 131 18.21 -7.01 3.89
C ALA A 131 17.51 -7.67 2.71
N HIS A 132 17.27 -8.98 2.79
CA HIS A 132 16.54 -9.77 1.81
C HIS A 132 15.29 -10.36 2.43
N VAL A 133 14.18 -9.59 2.40
CA VAL A 133 12.90 -10.06 2.92
C VAL A 133 12.26 -11.08 1.98
N GLY A 134 11.62 -12.11 2.53
CA GLY A 134 10.81 -13.04 1.75
C GLY A 134 9.60 -12.32 1.13
N PHE A 135 9.40 -12.51 -0.19
CA PHE A 135 8.35 -11.80 -0.94
C PHE A 135 7.56 -12.72 -1.89
N ALA A 136 7.64 -14.05 -1.72
CA ALA A 136 6.85 -15.01 -2.50
C ALA A 136 5.34 -14.79 -2.27
N GLU A 137 4.94 -14.48 -1.03
CA GLU A 137 3.57 -14.12 -0.67
C GLU A 137 3.54 -12.63 -0.29
N PRO A 138 3.36 -11.72 -1.26
CA PRO A 138 3.50 -10.28 -1.05
C PRO A 138 2.35 -9.65 -0.25
N VAL A 139 1.20 -10.32 -0.23
CA VAL A 139 -0.04 -9.85 0.40
C VAL A 139 -0.26 -10.56 1.74
N CYS A 140 -0.72 -9.83 2.74
CA CYS A 140 -1.14 -10.42 4.00
C CYS A 140 -2.48 -11.16 3.83
N ALA A 141 -2.47 -12.49 3.90
CA ALA A 141 -3.64 -13.32 3.70
C ALA A 141 -4.79 -12.92 4.65
N SER A 142 -4.49 -12.78 5.95
CA SER A 142 -5.51 -12.43 6.95
C SER A 142 -6.16 -11.07 6.73
N LEU A 143 -5.37 -10.06 6.29
CA LEU A 143 -5.93 -8.75 5.95
C LEU A 143 -6.80 -8.84 4.70
N ALA A 144 -6.36 -9.63 3.73
CA ALA A 144 -7.12 -9.83 2.50
C ALA A 144 -8.40 -10.65 2.74
N ASP A 145 -8.41 -11.61 3.67
CA ASP A 145 -9.61 -12.35 4.07
C ASP A 145 -10.64 -11.43 4.72
N ALA A 146 -10.20 -10.55 5.62
CA ALA A 146 -11.06 -9.54 6.24
C ALA A 146 -11.64 -8.55 5.20
N LEU A 147 -10.83 -8.14 4.22
CA LEU A 147 -11.29 -7.29 3.11
C LEU A 147 -12.27 -8.01 2.20
N GLU A 148 -12.11 -9.31 1.96
CA GLU A 148 -13.05 -10.12 1.19
C GLU A 148 -14.40 -10.20 1.88
N GLU A 149 -14.43 -10.52 3.18
CA GLU A 149 -15.66 -10.56 3.97
C GLU A 149 -16.38 -9.21 3.93
N ALA A 150 -15.65 -8.11 4.17
CA ALA A 150 -16.20 -6.77 4.17
C ALA A 150 -16.69 -6.34 2.78
N GLY A 151 -15.96 -6.69 1.71
CA GLY A 151 -16.36 -6.39 0.33
C GLY A 151 -17.66 -7.10 -0.05
N ARG A 152 -17.78 -8.38 0.28
CA ARG A 152 -19.00 -9.15 0.05
C ARG A 152 -20.19 -8.59 0.85
N ALA A 153 -19.97 -8.22 2.11
CA ALA A 153 -20.99 -7.59 2.95
C ALA A 153 -21.43 -6.22 2.42
N ALA A 154 -20.54 -5.48 1.77
CA ALA A 154 -20.85 -4.22 1.09
C ALA A 154 -21.52 -4.41 -0.29
N GLY A 155 -21.80 -5.64 -0.71
CA GLY A 155 -22.41 -5.95 -2.00
C GLY A 155 -21.45 -5.86 -3.19
N ALA A 156 -20.15 -5.83 -2.97
CA ALA A 156 -19.15 -5.80 -4.04
C ALA A 156 -19.18 -7.11 -4.86
N ARG A 157 -19.14 -6.98 -6.18
CA ARG A 157 -18.71 -8.08 -7.03
C ARG A 157 -17.20 -8.18 -6.90
N LEU A 158 -16.75 -9.18 -6.15
CA LEU A 158 -15.38 -9.28 -5.67
C LEU A 158 -14.67 -10.52 -6.21
N HIS A 159 -13.46 -10.31 -6.71
CA HIS A 159 -12.53 -11.33 -7.18
C HIS A 159 -11.36 -11.43 -6.20
N ARG A 160 -11.16 -12.61 -5.62
CA ARG A 160 -10.07 -12.89 -4.68
C ARG A 160 -8.92 -13.57 -5.39
N GLY A 161 -7.70 -13.06 -5.18
CA GLY A 161 -6.49 -13.60 -5.82
C GLY A 161 -6.19 -12.89 -7.14
N GLY A 162 -5.41 -13.59 -7.97
CA GLY A 162 -4.96 -13.08 -9.26
C GLY A 162 -3.70 -12.22 -9.19
N THR A 163 -3.20 -11.85 -10.35
CA THR A 163 -1.93 -11.13 -10.53
C THR A 163 -2.18 -9.69 -10.98
N TYR A 164 -1.59 -8.76 -10.25
CA TYR A 164 -1.55 -7.34 -10.60
C TYR A 164 -0.22 -7.02 -11.26
N VAL A 165 -0.22 -6.57 -12.52
CA VAL A 165 0.97 -5.99 -13.16
C VAL A 165 1.04 -4.50 -12.84
N CYS A 166 2.19 -4.06 -12.30
CA CYS A 166 2.45 -2.66 -12.00
C CYS A 166 3.35 -2.05 -13.06
N MET A 167 2.80 -1.22 -13.93
CA MET A 167 3.55 -0.48 -14.94
C MET A 167 4.10 0.84 -14.38
N GLU A 168 5.10 1.41 -15.07
CA GLU A 168 5.71 2.68 -14.63
C GLU A 168 4.73 3.85 -14.68
N GLY A 169 3.97 3.99 -15.78
CA GLY A 169 3.20 5.19 -16.06
C GLY A 169 4.07 6.44 -16.30
N PRO A 170 3.52 7.64 -16.41
CA PRO A 170 2.08 7.95 -16.33
C PRO A 170 1.27 7.61 -17.56
N GLN A 171 1.91 7.24 -18.69
CA GLN A 171 1.22 6.79 -19.90
C GLN A 171 0.54 5.43 -19.63
N PHE A 172 -0.59 5.21 -20.27
CA PHE A 172 -1.24 3.90 -20.31
C PHE A 172 -0.48 2.95 -21.24
N SER A 173 -0.86 1.67 -21.22
CA SER A 173 -0.30 0.63 -22.06
C SER A 173 -0.52 0.93 -23.54
N THR A 174 0.44 0.54 -24.36
CA THR A 174 0.17 0.32 -25.78
C THR A 174 -0.67 -0.95 -25.96
N LYS A 175 -1.38 -1.10 -27.09
CA LYS A 175 -2.13 -2.34 -27.38
C LYS A 175 -1.23 -3.57 -27.37
N ALA A 176 0.01 -3.46 -27.85
CA ALA A 176 0.97 -4.56 -27.85
C ALA A 176 1.34 -5.00 -26.43
N GLU A 177 1.59 -4.03 -25.51
CA GLU A 177 1.86 -4.31 -24.10
C GLU A 177 0.65 -4.95 -23.43
N SER A 178 -0.55 -4.41 -23.66
CA SER A 178 -1.79 -4.94 -23.11
C SER A 178 -2.03 -6.40 -23.53
N HIS A 179 -1.87 -6.72 -24.82
CA HIS A 179 -1.97 -8.10 -25.31
C HIS A 179 -0.90 -9.01 -24.69
N LEU A 180 0.35 -8.53 -24.53
CA LEU A 180 1.42 -9.28 -23.89
C LEU A 180 1.10 -9.61 -22.43
N TYR A 181 0.61 -8.63 -21.65
CA TYR A 181 0.23 -8.85 -20.25
C TYR A 181 -0.92 -9.84 -20.11
N ARG A 182 -1.88 -9.83 -21.04
CA ARG A 182 -2.94 -10.85 -21.09
C ARG A 182 -2.38 -12.24 -21.36
N GLN A 183 -1.40 -12.40 -22.26
CA GLN A 183 -0.72 -13.67 -22.50
C GLN A 183 0.01 -14.19 -21.25
N TRP A 184 0.51 -13.31 -20.37
CA TRP A 184 1.09 -13.68 -19.09
C TRP A 184 0.05 -14.13 -18.06
N GLY A 185 -1.23 -14.04 -18.37
CA GLY A 185 -2.31 -14.42 -17.46
C GLY A 185 -2.60 -13.38 -16.38
N VAL A 186 -2.16 -12.12 -16.53
CA VAL A 186 -2.42 -11.02 -15.61
C VAL A 186 -3.92 -10.76 -15.49
N ASP A 187 -4.36 -10.43 -14.28
CA ASP A 187 -5.77 -10.15 -13.98
C ASP A 187 -6.11 -8.68 -14.02
N VAL A 188 -5.24 -7.84 -13.47
CA VAL A 188 -5.43 -6.38 -13.45
C VAL A 188 -4.11 -5.65 -13.68
N ILE A 189 -4.20 -4.42 -14.20
CA ILE A 189 -3.07 -3.52 -14.45
C ILE A 189 -3.25 -2.20 -13.72
N GLY A 190 -2.18 -1.70 -13.13
CA GLY A 190 -2.17 -0.38 -12.50
C GLY A 190 -0.75 0.18 -12.36
N MET A 191 -0.61 1.28 -11.62
CA MET A 191 0.65 2.04 -11.60
C MET A 191 1.26 2.21 -10.21
N THR A 192 0.63 1.71 -9.12
CA THR A 192 0.95 2.23 -7.77
C THR A 192 1.31 1.21 -6.71
N ASN A 193 0.96 -0.06 -6.89
CA ASN A 193 1.21 -1.09 -5.87
C ASN A 193 2.68 -1.49 -5.73
N MET A 194 3.50 -1.21 -6.74
CA MET A 194 4.95 -1.36 -6.66
C MET A 194 5.65 0.01 -6.77
N PRO A 195 6.58 0.28 -5.87
CA PRO A 195 7.18 -0.57 -4.83
C PRO A 195 6.46 -0.53 -3.47
N GLU A 196 5.24 -0.01 -3.38
CA GLU A 196 4.49 0.17 -2.11
C GLU A 196 4.44 -1.12 -1.28
N ALA A 197 4.08 -2.26 -1.90
CA ALA A 197 4.02 -3.56 -1.24
C ALA A 197 5.39 -4.08 -0.77
N LYS A 198 6.46 -3.87 -1.56
CA LYS A 198 7.83 -4.24 -1.18
C LYS A 198 8.27 -3.48 0.08
N LEU A 199 8.04 -2.17 0.09
CA LEU A 199 8.38 -1.31 1.21
C LEU A 199 7.52 -1.61 2.45
N ALA A 200 6.24 -1.93 2.28
CA ALA A 200 5.39 -2.38 3.37
C ALA A 200 5.91 -3.67 4.01
N ARG A 201 6.40 -4.64 3.21
CA ARG A 201 7.02 -5.86 3.71
C ARG A 201 8.30 -5.56 4.49
N GLU A 202 9.19 -4.71 3.97
CA GLU A 202 10.41 -4.30 4.67
C GLU A 202 10.12 -3.49 5.95
N ALA A 203 8.99 -2.77 5.99
CA ALA A 203 8.54 -2.06 7.18
C ALA A 203 7.74 -2.96 8.15
N GLU A 204 7.64 -4.26 7.87
CA GLU A 204 6.90 -5.23 8.71
C GLU A 204 5.43 -4.82 8.91
N LEU A 205 4.78 -4.38 7.84
CA LEU A 205 3.37 -4.04 7.79
C LEU A 205 2.58 -5.14 7.10
N CYS A 206 1.43 -5.52 7.63
CA CYS A 206 0.44 -6.24 6.84
C CYS A 206 -0.01 -5.33 5.69
N TYR A 207 -0.04 -5.85 4.49
CA TYR A 207 -0.41 -5.09 3.29
C TYR A 207 -1.40 -5.88 2.44
N ALA A 208 -2.47 -5.23 2.02
CA ALA A 208 -3.40 -5.77 1.05
C ALA A 208 -4.00 -4.63 0.21
N THR A 209 -4.42 -4.96 -1.01
CA THR A 209 -4.95 -4.00 -1.96
C THR A 209 -6.42 -4.26 -2.23
N VAL A 210 -7.20 -3.19 -2.24
CA VAL A 210 -8.54 -3.10 -2.82
C VAL A 210 -8.37 -2.44 -4.20
N ALA A 211 -8.28 -3.24 -5.24
CA ALA A 211 -8.15 -2.78 -6.61
C ALA A 211 -9.54 -2.61 -7.22
N LEU A 212 -9.85 -1.40 -7.69
CA LEU A 212 -11.14 -1.00 -8.22
C LEU A 212 -11.03 -1.00 -9.75
N ALA A 213 -11.63 -1.96 -10.43
CA ALA A 213 -11.63 -2.03 -11.88
C ALA A 213 -12.43 -0.85 -12.45
N THR A 214 -11.77 -0.02 -13.27
CA THR A 214 -12.38 1.17 -13.88
C THR A 214 -12.68 1.01 -15.35
N ASP A 215 -11.92 0.14 -16.03
CA ASP A 215 -11.92 -0.05 -17.48
C ASP A 215 -11.33 -1.43 -17.83
N TYR A 216 -11.34 -1.78 -19.14
CA TYR A 216 -10.71 -3.00 -19.64
C TYR A 216 -9.32 -2.77 -20.25
N ASP A 217 -8.61 -1.72 -19.84
CA ASP A 217 -7.39 -1.30 -20.52
C ASP A 217 -7.64 -1.09 -22.03
N CYS A 218 -6.61 -1.18 -22.88
CA CYS A 218 -6.77 -0.92 -24.32
C CYS A 218 -6.89 -2.19 -25.19
N TRP A 219 -7.10 -3.36 -24.59
CA TRP A 219 -7.22 -4.63 -25.30
C TRP A 219 -8.64 -4.97 -25.76
N HIS A 220 -9.66 -4.38 -25.15
CA HIS A 220 -11.06 -4.72 -25.41
C HIS A 220 -11.53 -4.04 -26.69
N GLU A 221 -12.06 -4.82 -27.64
CA GLU A 221 -12.37 -4.33 -28.99
C GLU A 221 -13.69 -3.55 -29.08
N THR A 222 -14.63 -3.84 -28.18
CA THR A 222 -16.00 -3.30 -28.24
C THR A 222 -16.25 -2.12 -27.32
N GLU A 223 -15.33 -1.82 -26.41
CA GLU A 223 -15.42 -0.61 -25.60
C GLU A 223 -14.63 0.53 -26.24
N GLU A 224 -15.18 1.74 -26.16
CA GLU A 224 -14.50 2.96 -26.61
C GLU A 224 -13.13 3.08 -25.95
N ALA A 225 -12.20 3.69 -26.65
CA ALA A 225 -10.85 3.93 -26.14
C ALA A 225 -10.91 4.50 -24.72
N VAL A 226 -10.11 3.92 -23.80
CA VAL A 226 -10.04 4.32 -22.39
C VAL A 226 -9.80 5.82 -22.29
N THR A 227 -10.83 6.59 -21.96
CA THR A 227 -10.73 8.03 -21.72
C THR A 227 -10.62 8.34 -20.24
N VAL A 228 -9.93 9.42 -19.92
CA VAL A 228 -9.81 9.87 -18.52
C VAL A 228 -11.18 10.14 -17.91
N GLU A 229 -12.14 10.66 -18.68
CA GLU A 229 -13.50 10.95 -18.22
C GLU A 229 -14.27 9.67 -17.86
N ALA A 230 -14.18 8.61 -18.65
CA ALA A 230 -14.84 7.32 -18.39
C ALA A 230 -14.23 6.65 -17.14
N ILE A 231 -12.90 6.66 -17.01
CA ILE A 231 -12.20 6.19 -15.81
C ILE A 231 -12.69 6.94 -14.57
N LEU A 232 -12.74 8.28 -14.62
CA LEU A 232 -13.17 9.10 -13.48
C LEU A 232 -14.63 8.84 -13.11
N ALA A 233 -15.53 8.69 -14.07
CA ALA A 233 -16.93 8.41 -13.79
C ALA A 233 -17.13 7.06 -13.08
N THR A 234 -16.42 6.01 -13.52
CA THR A 234 -16.44 4.70 -12.86
C THR A 234 -15.74 4.76 -11.50
N LEU A 235 -14.61 5.48 -11.39
CA LEU A 235 -13.89 5.68 -10.14
C LEU A 235 -14.74 6.34 -9.06
N HIS A 236 -15.56 7.33 -9.41
CA HIS A 236 -16.46 7.97 -8.42
C HIS A 236 -17.46 6.97 -7.81
N LYS A 237 -18.03 6.07 -8.61
CA LYS A 237 -18.91 5.00 -8.11
C LYS A 237 -18.12 4.02 -7.23
N ASN A 238 -16.95 3.63 -7.67
CA ASN A 238 -16.09 2.69 -6.95
C ASN A 238 -15.56 3.25 -5.63
N VAL A 239 -15.34 4.57 -5.53
CA VAL A 239 -14.93 5.23 -4.28
C VAL A 239 -16.00 5.10 -3.20
N ALA A 240 -17.27 5.20 -3.55
CA ALA A 240 -18.37 4.99 -2.59
C ALA A 240 -18.35 3.56 -2.03
N LEU A 241 -18.17 2.57 -2.91
CA LEU A 241 -18.03 1.16 -2.51
C LEU A 241 -16.78 0.93 -1.64
N ALA A 242 -15.64 1.50 -2.03
CA ALA A 242 -14.42 1.40 -1.23
C ALA A 242 -14.59 1.98 0.19
N LYS A 243 -15.31 3.10 0.32
CA LYS A 243 -15.64 3.68 1.64
C LYS A 243 -16.48 2.73 2.48
N GLN A 244 -17.50 2.10 1.89
CA GLN A 244 -18.33 1.10 2.60
C GLN A 244 -17.50 -0.11 3.04
N VAL A 245 -16.59 -0.60 2.19
CA VAL A 245 -15.64 -1.67 2.56
C VAL A 245 -14.78 -1.25 3.74
N LEU A 246 -14.22 -0.04 3.71
CA LEU A 246 -13.40 0.49 4.80
C LEU A 246 -14.19 0.65 6.11
N GLN A 247 -15.41 1.18 6.06
CA GLN A 247 -16.31 1.30 7.20
C GLN A 247 -16.63 -0.05 7.84
N THR A 248 -16.77 -1.09 7.00
CA THR A 248 -17.08 -2.45 7.45
C THR A 248 -15.87 -3.18 8.00
N VAL A 249 -14.69 -3.04 7.37
CA VAL A 249 -13.50 -3.81 7.75
C VAL A 249 -12.77 -3.21 8.92
N VAL A 250 -12.56 -1.88 8.95
CA VAL A 250 -11.68 -1.22 9.94
C VAL A 250 -12.07 -1.54 11.38
N PRO A 251 -13.35 -1.50 11.79
CA PRO A 251 -13.74 -1.84 13.17
C PRO A 251 -13.49 -3.30 13.56
N LYS A 252 -13.34 -4.19 12.59
CA LYS A 252 -13.12 -5.63 12.80
C LYS A 252 -11.65 -6.03 12.81
N LEU A 253 -10.74 -5.13 12.41
CA LEU A 253 -9.32 -5.42 12.34
C LEU A 253 -8.68 -5.38 13.72
N ASP A 254 -8.08 -6.49 14.11
CA ASP A 254 -7.24 -6.58 15.31
C ASP A 254 -5.82 -6.11 14.97
N SER A 255 -5.44 -4.93 15.51
CA SER A 255 -4.11 -4.35 15.30
C SER A 255 -3.00 -5.06 16.08
N ASP A 256 -3.36 -5.79 17.14
CA ASP A 256 -2.44 -6.49 18.03
C ASP A 256 -2.26 -7.96 17.64
N ARG A 257 -2.97 -8.40 16.60
CA ARG A 257 -2.90 -9.76 16.10
C ARG A 257 -1.47 -10.13 15.71
N ALA A 258 -0.99 -11.26 16.16
CA ALA A 258 0.26 -11.85 15.73
C ALA A 258 0.18 -12.21 14.23
N CYS A 259 1.12 -11.71 13.45
CA CYS A 259 1.23 -11.97 12.02
C CYS A 259 2.68 -12.13 11.60
N ALA A 260 2.95 -13.09 10.70
CA ALA A 260 4.28 -13.29 10.15
C ALA A 260 4.83 -12.04 9.43
N CYS A 261 3.96 -11.17 8.91
CA CYS A 261 4.35 -9.90 8.32
C CYS A 261 5.17 -9.02 9.29
N HIS A 262 4.85 -9.07 10.59
CA HIS A 262 5.49 -8.25 11.63
C HIS A 262 6.88 -8.76 12.04
N GLN A 263 7.39 -9.82 11.41
CA GLN A 263 8.70 -10.42 11.65
C GLN A 263 9.50 -10.62 10.37
N ALA A 264 9.13 -9.91 9.30
CA ALA A 264 9.75 -10.07 7.97
C ALA A 264 11.26 -9.77 7.97
N LEU A 265 11.75 -8.92 8.88
CA LEU A 265 13.18 -8.59 9.03
C LEU A 265 13.95 -9.54 9.95
N GLY A 266 13.28 -10.44 10.68
CA GLY A 266 13.88 -11.25 11.75
C GLY A 266 15.17 -11.99 11.36
N ASN A 267 15.19 -12.53 10.14
CA ASN A 267 16.35 -13.23 9.56
C ASN A 267 16.77 -12.65 8.19
N ALA A 268 16.30 -11.46 7.85
CA ALA A 268 16.49 -10.88 6.53
C ALA A 268 17.73 -9.98 6.42
N ILE A 269 18.18 -9.41 7.53
CA ILE A 269 19.30 -8.47 7.55
C ILE A 269 20.61 -9.24 7.42
N VAL A 270 21.31 -9.04 6.29
CA VAL A 270 22.56 -9.77 5.95
C VAL A 270 23.81 -9.02 6.41
N THR A 271 23.75 -7.69 6.48
CA THR A 271 24.90 -6.88 6.90
C THR A 271 25.22 -7.14 8.37
N ALA A 272 26.46 -7.55 8.65
CA ALA A 272 26.92 -7.76 10.02
C ALA A 272 26.86 -6.45 10.84
N PRO A 273 26.44 -6.47 12.11
CA PRO A 273 26.26 -5.26 12.92
C PRO A 273 27.48 -4.34 13.00
N ASP A 274 28.69 -4.91 12.95
CA ASP A 274 29.95 -4.17 13.03
C ASP A 274 30.27 -3.42 11.72
N HIS A 275 29.70 -3.82 10.60
CA HIS A 275 29.82 -3.15 9.29
C HIS A 275 28.72 -2.10 9.03
N MET A 276 27.72 -2.01 9.89
CA MET A 276 26.64 -1.01 9.75
C MET A 276 27.13 0.35 10.24
N SER A 277 27.12 1.37 9.37
CA SER A 277 27.49 2.74 9.75
C SER A 277 26.51 3.34 10.78
N ALA A 278 27.00 4.26 11.61
CA ALA A 278 26.14 4.97 12.58
C ALA A 278 25.04 5.80 11.90
N SER A 279 25.30 6.32 10.69
CA SER A 279 24.31 7.06 9.89
C SER A 279 23.19 6.14 9.40
N ALA A 280 23.52 4.97 8.83
CA ALA A 280 22.55 3.98 8.38
C ALA A 280 21.69 3.46 9.56
N LYS A 281 22.31 3.13 10.70
CA LYS A 281 21.59 2.73 11.92
C LYS A 281 20.59 3.80 12.38
N ARG A 282 20.97 5.09 12.36
CA ARG A 282 20.07 6.18 12.72
C ARG A 282 18.93 6.33 11.72
N ARG A 283 19.24 6.28 10.41
CA ARG A 283 18.25 6.42 9.33
C ARG A 283 17.19 5.33 9.40
N LEU A 284 17.61 4.09 9.63
CA LEU A 284 16.75 2.91 9.63
C LEU A 284 16.27 2.49 11.02
N ASN A 285 16.57 3.26 12.08
CA ASN A 285 16.31 2.87 13.46
C ASN A 285 14.87 2.41 13.73
N LEU A 286 13.87 3.04 13.09
CA LEU A 286 12.46 2.66 13.25
C LEU A 286 12.19 1.21 12.81
N LEU A 287 12.93 0.73 11.80
CA LEU A 287 12.73 -0.58 11.18
C LEU A 287 13.63 -1.65 11.85
N ILE A 288 14.88 -1.31 12.11
CA ILE A 288 15.90 -2.31 12.52
C ILE A 288 16.17 -2.38 14.03
N ALA A 289 15.64 -1.45 14.82
CA ALA A 289 15.94 -1.40 16.27
C ALA A 289 15.68 -2.73 17.02
N PRO A 290 14.64 -3.52 16.70
CA PRO A 290 14.42 -4.82 17.32
C PRO A 290 15.55 -5.83 17.05
N TYR A 291 16.26 -5.70 15.92
CA TYR A 291 17.19 -6.69 15.39
C TYR A 291 18.65 -6.32 15.58
N VAL A 292 18.95 -5.01 15.68
CA VAL A 292 20.30 -4.51 15.86
C VAL A 292 20.50 -4.09 17.32
N ARG A 293 20.92 -5.06 18.15
CA ARG A 293 21.35 -4.76 19.52
C ARG A 293 22.58 -3.87 19.47
N THR A 294 22.48 -2.63 19.93
CA THR A 294 23.66 -1.87 20.32
C THR A 294 24.34 -2.64 21.45
N ARG A 295 25.56 -3.18 21.23
CA ARG A 295 26.40 -3.63 22.32
C ARG A 295 26.54 -2.43 23.29
N LYS A 296 25.80 -2.46 24.41
CA LYS A 296 26.18 -1.64 25.56
C LYS A 296 27.55 -2.13 25.96
N GLY A 297 28.56 -1.24 25.85
CA GLY A 297 29.90 -1.54 26.22
C GLY A 297 29.96 -2.14 27.63
N LYS A 298 30.50 -3.34 27.74
CA LYS A 298 31.15 -3.75 28.98
C LYS A 298 32.37 -2.86 29.14
N ARG A 299 32.26 -1.86 29.99
CA ARG A 299 33.42 -1.29 30.67
C ARG A 299 33.82 -2.19 31.83
#